data_7596433ec1d24de60a98b412d3479e0a
#
_entry.id   7596433ec1d24de60a98b412d3479e0a
#
_cell.length_a   1.000
_cell.length_b   1.000
_cell.length_c   1.000
_cell.angle_alpha   90.00
_cell.angle_beta   90.00
_cell.angle_gamma   90.00
#
_symmetry.space_group_name_H-M   'P 1'
#
loop_
_entity.id
_entity.type
_entity.pdbx_description
1 polymer ?
#
loop_
_entity_poly.entity_id
_entity_poly.type
_entity_poly.pdbx_seq_one_letter_code
_entity_poly.pdbx_strand_id
1 'polypeptide(L)'
;MLNSYYKQKQMIARVDRQGNVLGEIEKWEAHKKGILHRAISVALLYKGEFVIQHRKHIAFDGTYDITVSSHQLMNEGKMEDTIACTLRALKREFLIEPNDLKKKPTIEDFVYYKAKDPKSAFTEHEIDDILVAELKYLPTPNYEFAYGYSLVTKDELKRKSSRLYENLAPWVKVMLLENKI
;
A
#
# COMPACT_ATOMS: atom_id res chain seq x y z
N MET A 1 11.98 -19.29 -3.46
CA MET A 1 10.87 -19.47 -4.43
C MET A 1 9.96 -18.25 -4.36
N LEU A 2 9.40 -17.79 -5.50
CA LEU A 2 8.43 -16.69 -5.51
C LEU A 2 7.16 -17.14 -4.77
N ASN A 3 6.65 -16.30 -3.84
CA ASN A 3 5.41 -16.54 -3.10
C ASN A 3 4.24 -16.83 -4.08
N SER A 4 3.39 -17.79 -3.73
CA SER A 4 2.25 -18.22 -4.56
C SER A 4 1.27 -17.07 -4.87
N TYR A 5 1.15 -16.08 -3.99
CA TYR A 5 0.35 -14.87 -4.20
C TYR A 5 0.72 -14.14 -5.49
N TYR A 6 2.02 -13.99 -5.78
CA TYR A 6 2.49 -13.28 -6.97
C TYR A 6 2.29 -14.05 -8.29
N LYS A 7 1.92 -15.33 -8.21
CA LYS A 7 1.57 -16.16 -9.37
C LYS A 7 0.08 -16.12 -9.72
N GLN A 8 -0.74 -15.59 -8.83
CA GLN A 8 -2.18 -15.50 -9.05
C GLN A 8 -2.48 -14.39 -10.05
N LYS A 9 -3.32 -14.69 -11.03
CA LYS A 9 -3.88 -13.67 -11.92
C LYS A 9 -4.85 -12.81 -11.12
N GLN A 10 -4.59 -11.50 -11.07
CA GLN A 10 -5.42 -10.52 -10.37
C GLN A 10 -5.83 -9.44 -11.36
N MET A 11 -7.13 -9.23 -11.50
CA MET A 11 -7.66 -8.12 -12.30
C MET A 11 -7.87 -6.93 -11.37
N ILE A 12 -7.40 -5.75 -11.78
CA ILE A 12 -7.50 -4.49 -11.04
C ILE A 12 -8.17 -3.41 -11.89
N ALA A 13 -8.67 -2.35 -11.26
CA ALA A 13 -9.38 -1.28 -11.95
C ALA A 13 -8.42 -0.34 -12.68
N ARG A 14 -8.46 -0.34 -14.03
CA ARG A 14 -7.87 0.71 -14.84
C ARG A 14 -8.75 1.95 -14.79
N VAL A 15 -8.16 3.12 -14.58
CA VAL A 15 -8.89 4.39 -14.39
C VAL A 15 -8.34 5.50 -15.26
N ASP A 16 -9.12 6.59 -15.40
CA ASP A 16 -8.64 7.88 -15.92
C ASP A 16 -8.07 8.74 -14.77
N ARG A 17 -7.60 9.96 -15.10
CA ARG A 17 -7.04 10.88 -14.10
C ARG A 17 -8.07 11.43 -13.11
N GLN A 18 -9.36 11.31 -13.42
CA GLN A 18 -10.47 11.68 -12.55
C GLN A 18 -10.89 10.53 -11.62
N GLY A 19 -10.26 9.35 -11.77
CA GLY A 19 -10.56 8.14 -10.99
C GLY A 19 -11.75 7.34 -11.52
N ASN A 20 -12.32 7.70 -12.69
CA ASN A 20 -13.39 6.93 -13.30
C ASN A 20 -12.86 5.59 -13.82
N VAL A 21 -13.59 4.51 -13.52
CA VAL A 21 -13.21 3.17 -13.98
C VAL A 21 -13.42 3.04 -15.48
N LEU A 22 -12.34 2.75 -16.21
CA LEU A 22 -12.32 2.54 -17.67
C LEU A 22 -12.39 1.05 -18.04
N GLY A 23 -12.35 0.15 -17.08
CA GLY A 23 -12.34 -1.29 -17.25
C GLY A 23 -11.33 -1.97 -16.34
N GLU A 24 -11.03 -3.21 -16.62
CA GLU A 24 -10.08 -4.01 -15.84
C GLU A 24 -8.79 -4.29 -16.63
N ILE A 25 -7.72 -4.58 -15.90
CA ILE A 25 -6.43 -4.98 -16.44
C ILE A 25 -5.75 -5.96 -15.49
N GLU A 26 -4.96 -6.87 -16.04
CA GLU A 26 -4.14 -7.76 -15.21
C GLU A 26 -3.08 -6.94 -14.46
N LYS A 27 -2.95 -7.20 -13.16
CA LYS A 27 -2.12 -6.43 -12.23
C LYS A 27 -0.68 -6.25 -12.72
N TRP A 28 0.00 -7.33 -13.06
CA TRP A 28 1.40 -7.27 -13.47
C TRP A 28 1.59 -6.69 -14.87
N GLU A 29 0.58 -6.80 -15.73
CA GLU A 29 0.56 -6.10 -17.00
C GLU A 29 0.46 -4.59 -16.79
N ALA A 30 -0.44 -4.14 -15.89
CA ALA A 30 -0.57 -2.72 -15.54
C ALA A 30 0.76 -2.13 -15.06
N HIS A 31 1.43 -2.81 -14.11
CA HIS A 31 2.72 -2.38 -13.58
C HIS A 31 3.84 -2.39 -14.62
N LYS A 32 3.92 -3.43 -15.48
CA LYS A 32 4.93 -3.49 -16.55
C LYS A 32 4.77 -2.37 -17.57
N LYS A 33 3.53 -2.02 -17.89
CA LYS A 33 3.20 -0.97 -18.88
C LYS A 33 3.05 0.42 -18.26
N GLY A 34 3.02 0.54 -16.93
CA GLY A 34 2.77 1.80 -16.22
C GLY A 34 1.39 2.37 -16.52
N ILE A 35 0.36 1.51 -16.62
CA ILE A 35 -1.04 1.90 -16.82
C ILE A 35 -1.62 2.46 -15.53
N LEU A 36 -2.33 3.57 -15.61
CA LEU A 36 -2.99 4.18 -14.45
C LEU A 36 -4.10 3.28 -13.90
N HIS A 37 -4.05 3.00 -12.59
CA HIS A 37 -4.98 2.12 -11.91
C HIS A 37 -5.27 2.57 -10.47
N ARG A 38 -6.28 1.96 -9.84
CA ARG A 38 -6.64 2.25 -8.44
C ARG A 38 -5.77 1.46 -7.49
N ALA A 39 -5.41 2.11 -6.39
CA ALA A 39 -4.67 1.51 -5.29
C ALA A 39 -5.20 2.00 -3.94
N ILE A 40 -4.71 1.38 -2.89
CA ILE A 40 -4.88 1.79 -1.50
C ILE A 40 -3.54 1.75 -0.78
N SER A 41 -3.31 2.72 0.08
CA SER A 41 -2.26 2.69 1.10
C SER A 41 -2.87 2.84 2.49
N VAL A 42 -2.47 1.99 3.41
CA VAL A 42 -3.02 1.92 4.76
C VAL A 42 -1.97 2.31 5.78
N ALA A 43 -2.19 3.42 6.47
CA ALA A 43 -1.39 3.86 7.59
C ALA A 43 -1.96 3.29 8.90
N LEU A 44 -1.29 2.30 9.47
CA LEU A 44 -1.65 1.81 10.80
C LEU A 44 -0.91 2.60 11.88
N LEU A 45 -1.66 2.97 12.91
CA LEU A 45 -1.15 3.60 14.11
C LEU A 45 -1.22 2.64 15.29
N TYR A 46 -0.18 2.62 16.10
CA TYR A 46 -0.18 2.00 17.41
C TYR A 46 0.35 3.00 18.43
N LYS A 47 -0.52 3.42 19.38
CA LYS A 47 -0.19 4.43 20.39
C LYS A 47 0.36 5.75 19.81
N GLY A 48 -0.14 6.16 18.64
CA GLY A 48 0.26 7.40 17.97
C GLY A 48 1.48 7.29 17.06
N GLU A 49 2.16 6.13 17.00
CA GLU A 49 3.27 5.88 16.08
C GLU A 49 2.80 5.08 14.87
N PHE A 50 3.38 5.36 13.71
CA PHE A 50 3.13 4.62 12.47
C PHE A 50 3.84 3.26 12.48
N VAL A 51 3.13 2.22 12.06
CA VAL A 51 3.71 0.90 11.78
C VAL A 51 4.29 0.94 10.37
N ILE A 52 5.58 1.10 10.25
CA ILE A 52 6.29 1.19 8.96
C ILE A 52 6.79 -0.18 8.55
N GLN A 53 6.24 -0.73 7.46
CA GLN A 53 6.65 -2.03 6.93
C GLN A 53 7.99 -1.93 6.20
N HIS A 54 8.90 -2.86 6.46
CA HIS A 54 10.04 -3.14 5.59
C HIS A 54 9.60 -4.18 4.56
N ARG A 55 9.34 -3.73 3.32
CA ARG A 55 8.69 -4.50 2.25
C ARG A 55 9.53 -5.67 1.76
N LYS A 56 8.86 -6.81 1.55
CA LYS A 56 9.39 -7.99 0.87
C LYS A 56 8.46 -8.35 -0.30
N HIS A 57 8.58 -7.59 -1.37
CA HIS A 57 7.70 -7.64 -2.54
C HIS A 57 8.50 -7.72 -3.83
N ILE A 58 7.86 -8.16 -4.93
CA ILE A 58 8.52 -8.20 -6.25
C ILE A 58 8.66 -6.83 -6.91
N ALA A 59 7.91 -5.83 -6.43
CA ALA A 59 8.01 -4.43 -6.81
C ALA A 59 8.39 -3.59 -5.59
N PHE A 60 9.36 -2.70 -5.73
CA PHE A 60 9.89 -1.85 -4.66
C PHE A 60 10.35 -2.65 -3.43
N ASP A 61 11.04 -3.79 -3.68
CA ASP A 61 11.57 -4.63 -2.62
C ASP A 61 12.59 -3.91 -1.76
N GLY A 62 12.50 -4.14 -0.45
CA GLY A 62 13.41 -3.54 0.53
C GLY A 62 13.15 -2.06 0.82
N THR A 63 12.10 -1.43 0.27
CA THR A 63 11.70 -0.08 0.68
C THR A 63 10.83 -0.12 1.93
N TYR A 64 10.64 1.06 2.56
CA TYR A 64 9.76 1.22 3.71
C TYR A 64 8.40 1.78 3.27
N ASP A 65 7.33 1.07 3.61
CA ASP A 65 5.95 1.45 3.31
C ASP A 65 5.24 2.01 4.54
N ILE A 66 4.17 2.79 4.33
CA ILE A 66 3.39 3.40 5.42
C ILE A 66 2.71 2.35 6.31
N THR A 67 2.38 1.21 5.85
CA THR A 67 2.17 -0.09 6.45
C THR A 67 1.90 -1.10 5.35
N VAL A 68 0.79 -0.97 4.63
CA VAL A 68 0.38 -1.90 3.57
C VAL A 68 -0.14 -1.11 2.38
N SER A 69 0.32 -1.47 1.19
CA SER A 69 -0.25 -0.97 -0.08
C SER A 69 -0.81 -2.13 -0.90
N SER A 70 -1.94 -1.91 -1.56
CA SER A 70 -2.65 -2.95 -2.31
C SER A 70 -3.55 -2.34 -3.39
N HIS A 71 -4.28 -3.21 -4.10
CA HIS A 71 -5.17 -2.82 -5.19
C HIS A 71 -6.55 -3.42 -4.98
N GLN A 72 -7.60 -2.65 -5.29
CA GLN A 72 -8.96 -3.16 -5.37
C GLN A 72 -9.04 -4.14 -6.54
N LEU A 73 -9.52 -5.35 -6.27
CA LEU A 73 -9.73 -6.36 -7.27
C LEU A 73 -11.00 -6.07 -8.08
N MET A 74 -10.97 -6.43 -9.36
CA MET A 74 -12.15 -6.44 -10.22
C MET A 74 -12.74 -7.84 -10.27
N ASN A 75 -14.04 -7.95 -10.04
CA ASN A 75 -14.79 -9.20 -10.10
C ASN A 75 -16.07 -8.97 -10.90
N GLU A 76 -16.23 -9.67 -12.01
CA GLU A 76 -17.42 -9.54 -12.89
C GLU A 76 -17.78 -8.09 -13.21
N GLY A 77 -16.78 -7.27 -13.53
CA GLY A 77 -16.94 -5.85 -13.86
C GLY A 77 -17.19 -4.92 -12.67
N LYS A 78 -17.18 -5.43 -11.42
CA LYS A 78 -17.33 -4.65 -10.20
C LYS A 78 -16.01 -4.54 -9.46
N MET A 79 -15.68 -3.33 -9.04
CA MET A 79 -14.51 -3.07 -8.20
C MET A 79 -14.80 -3.44 -6.75
N GLU A 80 -13.83 -4.12 -6.12
CA GLU A 80 -13.85 -4.43 -4.69
C GLU A 80 -14.01 -3.15 -3.86
N ASP A 81 -14.80 -3.23 -2.80
CA ASP A 81 -14.93 -2.15 -1.82
C ASP A 81 -13.58 -1.81 -1.17
N THR A 82 -13.30 -0.51 -1.00
CA THR A 82 -12.01 -0.02 -0.49
C THR A 82 -11.70 -0.55 0.92
N ILE A 83 -12.70 -0.64 1.80
CA ILE A 83 -12.53 -1.18 3.16
C ILE A 83 -12.30 -2.69 3.11
N ALA A 84 -13.01 -3.42 2.24
CA ALA A 84 -12.80 -4.86 2.05
C ALA A 84 -11.38 -5.13 1.53
N CYS A 85 -10.91 -4.37 0.53
CA CYS A 85 -9.53 -4.42 0.04
C CYS A 85 -8.52 -4.18 1.17
N THR A 86 -8.76 -3.17 2.00
CA THR A 86 -7.92 -2.83 3.15
C THR A 86 -7.82 -4.00 4.14
N LEU A 87 -8.94 -4.55 4.57
CA LEU A 87 -8.95 -5.66 5.53
C LEU A 87 -8.28 -6.91 4.94
N ARG A 88 -8.50 -7.20 3.67
CA ARG A 88 -7.82 -8.29 2.95
C ARG A 88 -6.30 -8.10 2.90
N ALA A 89 -5.83 -6.87 2.65
CA ALA A 89 -4.40 -6.54 2.60
C ALA A 89 -3.75 -6.63 4.00
N LEU A 90 -4.40 -6.10 5.03
CA LEU A 90 -3.95 -6.17 6.41
C LEU A 90 -3.84 -7.62 6.91
N LYS A 91 -4.83 -8.44 6.60
CA LYS A 91 -4.79 -9.88 6.92
C LYS A 91 -3.67 -10.61 6.20
N ARG A 92 -3.45 -10.31 4.90
CA ARG A 92 -2.39 -10.93 4.11
C ARG A 92 -1.01 -10.62 4.66
N GLU A 93 -0.73 -9.34 4.98
CA GLU A 93 0.64 -8.89 5.24
C GLU A 93 1.00 -8.79 6.73
N PHE A 94 0.00 -8.66 7.59
CA PHE A 94 0.19 -8.54 9.05
C PHE A 94 -0.70 -9.44 9.89
N LEU A 95 -1.42 -10.39 9.29
CA LEU A 95 -2.33 -11.31 9.97
C LEU A 95 -3.38 -10.59 10.84
N ILE A 96 -3.68 -9.33 10.53
CA ILE A 96 -4.62 -8.48 11.28
C ILE A 96 -6.05 -8.84 10.86
N GLU A 97 -6.89 -9.11 11.86
CA GLU A 97 -8.33 -9.28 11.70
C GLU A 97 -9.08 -7.99 12.12
N PRO A 98 -10.33 -7.80 11.68
CA PRO A 98 -11.09 -6.57 12.01
C PRO A 98 -11.20 -6.29 13.52
N ASN A 99 -11.20 -7.34 14.35
CA ASN A 99 -11.27 -7.23 15.80
C ASN A 99 -9.97 -6.75 16.45
N ASP A 100 -8.83 -6.77 15.74
CA ASP A 100 -7.55 -6.27 16.21
C ASP A 100 -7.45 -4.74 16.09
N LEU A 101 -8.37 -4.16 15.32
CA LEU A 101 -8.45 -2.71 15.11
C LEU A 101 -9.25 -2.04 16.22
N LYS A 102 -8.74 -0.93 16.74
CA LYS A 102 -9.41 -0.06 17.70
C LYS A 102 -10.50 0.78 17.01
N LYS A 103 -10.25 1.19 15.78
CA LYS A 103 -11.15 1.87 14.86
C LYS A 103 -11.13 1.14 13.51
N LYS A 104 -12.27 1.06 12.82
CA LYS A 104 -12.32 0.63 11.41
C LYS A 104 -11.50 1.59 10.55
N PRO A 105 -10.86 1.10 9.46
CA PRO A 105 -10.17 1.96 8.53
C PRO A 105 -11.11 3.02 7.95
N THR A 106 -10.63 4.25 7.85
CA THR A 106 -11.33 5.37 7.21
C THR A 106 -10.47 5.90 6.06
N ILE A 107 -11.12 6.25 4.95
CA ILE A 107 -10.46 6.93 3.84
C ILE A 107 -10.30 8.39 4.25
N GLU A 108 -9.05 8.85 4.36
CA GLU A 108 -8.73 10.21 4.79
C GLU A 108 -8.46 11.14 3.60
N ASP A 109 -7.80 10.61 2.56
CA ASP A 109 -7.39 11.38 1.38
C ASP A 109 -6.98 10.44 0.23
N PHE A 110 -6.39 11.00 -0.82
CA PHE A 110 -5.75 10.25 -1.89
C PHE A 110 -4.52 10.99 -2.44
N VAL A 111 -3.66 10.26 -3.13
CA VAL A 111 -2.56 10.82 -3.92
C VAL A 111 -2.57 10.26 -5.33
N TYR A 112 -2.09 11.07 -6.28
CA TYR A 112 -1.76 10.63 -7.63
C TYR A 112 -0.24 10.61 -7.77
N TYR A 113 0.30 9.48 -8.21
CA TYR A 113 1.74 9.39 -8.45
C TYR A 113 2.08 8.41 -9.57
N LYS A 114 3.31 8.56 -10.08
CA LYS A 114 3.93 7.61 -10.98
C LYS A 114 5.39 7.43 -10.60
N ALA A 115 5.81 6.20 -10.36
CA ALA A 115 7.17 5.88 -9.97
C ALA A 115 7.66 4.59 -10.63
N LYS A 116 8.84 4.64 -11.25
CA LYS A 116 9.53 3.46 -11.78
C LYS A 116 10.33 2.81 -10.65
N ASP A 117 10.18 1.50 -10.49
CA ASP A 117 11.03 0.73 -9.60
C ASP A 117 12.46 0.64 -10.19
N PRO A 118 13.48 1.12 -9.47
CA PRO A 118 14.86 1.09 -9.96
C PRO A 118 15.43 -0.33 -10.06
N LYS A 119 14.84 -1.31 -9.38
CA LYS A 119 15.34 -2.68 -9.27
C LYS A 119 14.55 -3.70 -10.10
N SER A 120 13.45 -3.30 -10.71
CA SER A 120 12.57 -4.21 -11.46
C SER A 120 12.01 -3.58 -12.74
N ALA A 121 11.22 -4.37 -13.48
CA ALA A 121 10.52 -3.89 -14.68
C ALA A 121 9.25 -3.09 -14.36
N PHE A 122 8.85 -2.97 -13.09
CA PHE A 122 7.57 -2.42 -12.69
C PHE A 122 7.58 -0.89 -12.56
N THR A 123 6.42 -0.31 -12.81
CA THR A 123 6.12 1.12 -12.63
C THR A 123 4.77 1.22 -11.93
N GLU A 124 4.76 1.79 -10.75
CA GLU A 124 3.51 2.19 -10.11
C GLU A 124 3.00 3.46 -10.79
N HIS A 125 1.71 3.47 -11.13
CA HIS A 125 1.03 4.62 -11.70
C HIS A 125 -0.41 4.59 -11.18
N GLU A 126 -0.68 5.36 -10.13
CA GLU A 126 -1.84 5.12 -9.29
C GLU A 126 -2.59 6.39 -8.89
N ILE A 127 -3.89 6.20 -8.74
CA ILE A 127 -4.70 6.97 -7.80
C ILE A 127 -4.83 6.10 -6.56
N ASP A 128 -4.18 6.51 -5.49
CA ASP A 128 -3.97 5.73 -4.28
C ASP A 128 -4.76 6.34 -3.13
N ASP A 129 -5.83 5.66 -2.71
CA ASP A 129 -6.64 6.09 -1.55
C ASP A 129 -5.85 5.84 -0.26
N ILE A 130 -5.73 6.86 0.57
CA ILE A 130 -5.03 6.81 1.85
C ILE A 130 -6.02 6.48 2.96
N LEU A 131 -5.81 5.35 3.63
CA LEU A 131 -6.61 4.96 4.77
C LEU A 131 -5.80 5.01 6.06
N VAL A 132 -6.49 5.36 7.15
CA VAL A 132 -5.91 5.35 8.50
C VAL A 132 -6.72 4.42 9.39
N ALA A 133 -6.02 3.62 10.19
CA ALA A 133 -6.60 2.77 11.21
C ALA A 133 -5.71 2.73 12.45
N GLU A 134 -6.27 2.35 13.60
CA GLU A 134 -5.52 2.23 14.87
C GLU A 134 -5.58 0.80 15.40
N LEU A 135 -4.44 0.27 15.82
CA LEU A 135 -4.29 -1.06 16.38
C LEU A 135 -4.55 -1.09 17.89
N LYS A 136 -5.14 -2.16 18.35
CA LYS A 136 -5.23 -2.50 19.80
C LYS A 136 -3.91 -3.05 20.33
N TYR A 137 -3.21 -3.82 19.50
CA TYR A 137 -1.99 -4.55 19.86
C TYR A 137 -0.96 -4.42 18.74
N LEU A 138 0.31 -4.67 19.03
CA LEU A 138 1.35 -4.76 18.00
C LEU A 138 1.06 -5.93 17.06
N PRO A 139 1.18 -5.73 15.75
CA PRO A 139 0.86 -6.77 14.79
C PRO A 139 2.00 -7.78 14.66
N THR A 140 1.67 -8.96 14.17
CA THR A 140 2.66 -9.94 13.72
C THR A 140 2.81 -9.83 12.22
N PRO A 141 4.01 -9.50 11.68
CA PRO A 141 4.21 -9.44 10.24
C PRO A 141 4.16 -10.82 9.61
N ASN A 142 3.54 -10.92 8.45
CA ASN A 142 3.70 -12.10 7.60
C ASN A 142 5.04 -11.99 6.86
N TYR A 143 6.02 -12.79 7.26
CA TYR A 143 7.37 -12.78 6.71
C TYR A 143 7.47 -13.23 5.23
N GLU A 144 6.36 -13.63 4.63
CA GLU A 144 6.28 -13.79 3.17
C GLU A 144 6.19 -12.45 2.43
N PHE A 145 5.72 -11.37 3.11
CA PHE A 145 5.49 -10.03 2.53
C PHE A 145 6.29 -8.92 3.21
N ALA A 146 6.84 -9.17 4.38
CA ALA A 146 7.62 -8.18 5.12
C ALA A 146 8.91 -8.78 5.67
N TYR A 147 10.01 -8.02 5.64
CA TYR A 147 11.21 -8.34 6.41
C TYR A 147 11.04 -8.02 7.91
N GLY A 148 10.05 -7.21 8.25
CA GLY A 148 9.71 -6.75 9.56
C GLY A 148 9.00 -5.39 9.50
N TYR A 149 8.92 -4.72 10.63
CA TYR A 149 8.40 -3.34 10.72
C TYR A 149 9.08 -2.56 11.84
N SER A 150 8.89 -1.25 11.83
CA SER A 150 9.33 -0.32 12.89
C SER A 150 8.15 0.54 13.33
N LEU A 151 8.15 0.96 14.59
CA LEU A 151 7.29 2.05 15.07
C LEU A 151 8.04 3.36 14.85
N VAL A 152 7.38 4.33 14.25
CA VAL A 152 8.00 5.58 13.81
C VAL A 152 7.04 6.74 14.06
N THR A 153 7.52 7.79 14.70
CA THR A 153 6.75 9.02 14.88
C THR A 153 6.61 9.79 13.55
N LYS A 154 5.62 10.66 13.47
CA LYS A 154 5.42 11.52 12.30
C LYS A 154 6.65 12.42 12.03
N ASP A 155 7.30 12.91 13.08
CA ASP A 155 8.50 13.76 12.94
C ASP A 155 9.68 12.97 12.38
N GLU A 156 9.85 11.71 12.78
CA GLU A 156 10.88 10.85 12.22
C GLU A 156 10.61 10.53 10.74
N LEU A 157 9.36 10.26 10.36
CA LEU A 157 8.98 10.08 8.96
C LEU A 157 9.31 11.30 8.10
N LYS A 158 9.12 12.51 8.63
CA LYS A 158 9.38 13.78 7.92
C LYS A 158 10.85 14.17 7.88
N ARG A 159 11.73 13.50 8.62
CA ARG A 159 13.16 13.85 8.69
C ARG A 159 13.90 13.44 7.42
N LYS A 160 13.95 14.35 6.45
CA LYS A 160 14.54 14.12 5.10
C LYS A 160 16.00 13.67 5.11
N SER A 161 16.76 13.96 6.16
CA SER A 161 18.17 13.54 6.32
C SER A 161 18.34 12.13 6.92
N SER A 162 17.24 11.41 7.16
CA SER A 162 17.30 10.07 7.75
C SER A 162 17.37 8.98 6.68
N ARG A 163 18.08 7.88 7.00
CA ARG A 163 18.06 6.67 6.17
C ARG A 163 16.65 6.12 5.95
N LEU A 164 15.76 6.30 6.93
CA LEU A 164 14.37 5.92 6.81
C LEU A 164 13.73 6.68 5.64
N TYR A 165 13.80 8.02 5.64
CA TYR A 165 13.22 8.85 4.59
C TYR A 165 13.80 8.54 3.20
N GLU A 166 15.11 8.35 3.11
CA GLU A 166 15.78 7.99 1.84
C GLU A 166 15.19 6.72 1.23
N ASN A 167 14.86 5.74 2.06
CA ASN A 167 14.36 4.42 1.65
C ASN A 167 12.83 4.27 1.72
N LEU A 168 12.08 5.34 2.03
CA LEU A 168 10.62 5.31 1.92
C LEU A 168 10.19 5.02 0.49
N ALA A 169 9.13 4.25 0.35
CA ALA A 169 8.47 4.02 -0.93
C ALA A 169 8.04 5.36 -1.57
N PRO A 170 8.06 5.50 -2.90
CA PRO A 170 7.78 6.77 -3.57
C PRO A 170 6.44 7.40 -3.19
N TRP A 171 5.38 6.60 -3.07
CA TRP A 171 4.06 7.08 -2.68
C TRP A 171 4.04 7.63 -1.27
N VAL A 172 4.74 7.01 -0.31
CA VAL A 172 4.85 7.54 1.05
C VAL A 172 5.52 8.91 1.05
N LYS A 173 6.55 9.12 0.22
CA LYS A 173 7.18 10.43 0.05
C LYS A 173 6.21 11.47 -0.50
N VAL A 174 5.38 11.09 -1.48
CA VAL A 174 4.33 11.97 -2.03
C VAL A 174 3.31 12.34 -0.95
N MET A 175 2.82 11.36 -0.18
CA MET A 175 1.91 11.60 0.94
C MET A 175 2.46 12.60 1.97
N LEU A 176 3.75 12.47 2.32
CA LEU A 176 4.42 13.39 3.24
C LEU A 176 4.62 14.79 2.64
N LEU A 177 4.97 14.89 1.35
CA LEU A 177 5.16 16.17 0.65
C LEU A 177 3.85 16.93 0.50
N GLU A 178 2.74 16.24 0.29
CA GLU A 178 1.40 16.80 0.16
C GLU A 178 0.68 16.95 1.52
N ASN A 179 1.33 16.63 2.64
CA ASN A 179 0.77 16.63 3.99
C ASN A 179 -0.52 15.81 4.14
N LYS A 180 -0.59 14.66 3.45
CA LYS A 180 -1.73 13.74 3.50
C LYS A 180 -1.67 12.77 4.69
N ILE A 181 -0.50 12.63 5.31
CA ILE A 181 -0.25 11.85 6.54
C ILE A 181 0.62 12.63 7.51
#